data_10d81fcbe28b3a7a027f059768821c30
#
_entry.id   10d81fcbe28b3a7a027f059768821c30
#
_cell.length_a   1.000
_cell.length_b   1.000
_cell.length_c   1.000
_cell.angle_alpha   90.00
_cell.angle_beta   90.00
_cell.angle_gamma   90.00
#
_symmetry.space_group_name_H-M   'P 1'
#
loop_
_entity.id
_entity.type
_entity.pdbx_description
1 polymer ?
#
loop_
_entity_poly.entity_id
_entity_poly.type
_entity_poly.pdbx_seq_one_letter_code
_entity_poly.pdbx_strand_id
1 'polypeptide(L)'
;MKHFSYLVSALAAGAVLSVAITIEPAQAQVAYGSYVGVGPNVGLTDGVQVGGVVAVRYKLLQSPISFRAQALIGRNTAIVPTVSYDVPLNWQTDAYLGAGLVLADGQTSSPVGNKISFALQPGIDYIIPNSKTVIFGNAIIAFDAYREGAGGAAVSVQGGVGYRF
;
A
#
# COMPACT_ATOMS: atom_id res chain seq x y z
N MET A 1 19.44 6.16 -16.89
CA MET A 1 19.05 5.58 -15.60
C MET A 1 18.61 6.61 -14.56
N LYS A 2 19.20 7.81 -14.50
CA LYS A 2 18.73 8.90 -13.63
C LYS A 2 17.28 9.40 -13.94
N HIS A 3 16.87 9.29 -15.20
CA HIS A 3 15.54 9.74 -15.63
C HIS A 3 14.39 8.83 -15.18
N PHE A 4 14.65 7.55 -14.89
CA PHE A 4 13.66 6.60 -14.43
C PHE A 4 13.25 6.84 -12.97
N SER A 5 14.23 7.21 -12.13
CA SER A 5 13.98 7.57 -10.72
C SER A 5 13.03 8.77 -10.58
N TYR A 6 13.22 9.78 -11.44
CA TYR A 6 12.32 10.94 -11.46
C TYR A 6 10.93 10.62 -11.97
N LEU A 7 10.82 9.66 -12.88
CA LEU A 7 9.53 9.21 -13.42
C LEU A 7 8.71 8.45 -12.37
N VAL A 8 9.34 7.58 -11.59
CA VAL A 8 8.66 6.84 -10.51
C VAL A 8 8.24 7.79 -9.39
N SER A 9 9.11 8.74 -9.02
CA SER A 9 8.79 9.75 -8.01
C SER A 9 7.70 10.72 -8.49
N ALA A 10 7.72 11.09 -9.76
CA ALA A 10 6.69 11.94 -10.37
C ALA A 10 5.34 11.22 -10.53
N LEU A 11 5.35 9.91 -10.83
CA LEU A 11 4.14 9.09 -10.87
C LEU A 11 3.53 8.91 -9.47
N ALA A 12 4.37 8.72 -8.44
CA ALA A 12 3.90 8.62 -7.06
C ALA A 12 3.26 9.93 -6.60
N ALA A 13 3.92 11.06 -6.87
CA ALA A 13 3.40 12.38 -6.54
C ALA A 13 2.15 12.71 -7.38
N GLY A 14 2.13 12.34 -8.67
CA GLY A 14 1.01 12.56 -9.58
C GLY A 14 -0.21 11.72 -9.22
N ALA A 15 -0.02 10.47 -8.81
CA ALA A 15 -1.11 9.60 -8.38
C ALA A 15 -1.76 10.09 -7.07
N VAL A 16 -0.96 10.61 -6.12
CA VAL A 16 -1.48 11.20 -4.89
C VAL A 16 -2.22 12.51 -5.16
N LEU A 17 -1.69 13.35 -6.06
CA LEU A 17 -2.37 14.60 -6.43
C LEU A 17 -3.64 14.37 -7.24
N SER A 18 -3.68 13.37 -8.13
CA SER A 18 -4.87 13.09 -8.95
C SER A 18 -6.02 12.52 -8.11
N VAL A 19 -5.73 11.76 -7.06
CA VAL A 19 -6.74 11.30 -6.10
C VAL A 19 -7.31 12.47 -5.28
N ALA A 20 -6.51 13.49 -5.00
CA ALA A 20 -6.97 14.69 -4.28
C ALA A 20 -7.84 15.64 -5.14
N ILE A 21 -7.69 15.61 -6.47
CA ILE A 21 -8.39 16.54 -7.38
C ILE A 21 -9.74 15.97 -7.86
N THR A 22 -9.96 14.65 -7.78
CA THR A 22 -11.20 14.00 -8.22
C THR A 22 -12.24 13.79 -7.13
N ILE A 23 -12.15 14.50 -6.01
CA ILE A 23 -13.23 14.54 -5.01
C ILE A 23 -14.27 15.58 -5.46
N GLU A 24 -14.87 15.39 -6.63
CA GLU A 24 -16.18 15.93 -6.86
C GLU A 24 -17.19 15.01 -6.17
N PRO A 25 -18.19 15.57 -5.45
CA PRO A 25 -19.26 14.77 -4.89
C PRO A 25 -20.20 14.35 -6.01
N ALA A 26 -19.74 13.45 -6.88
CA ALA A 26 -20.67 12.66 -7.63
C ALA A 26 -21.45 11.83 -6.60
N GLN A 27 -22.77 11.94 -6.58
CA GLN A 27 -23.67 11.10 -5.78
C GLN A 27 -23.68 9.65 -6.32
N ALA A 28 -22.50 9.12 -6.66
CA ALA A 28 -22.28 7.70 -6.78
C ALA A 28 -22.22 7.16 -5.34
N GLN A 29 -22.98 6.14 -5.06
CA GLN A 29 -22.92 5.43 -3.78
C GLN A 29 -21.47 5.22 -3.41
N VAL A 30 -21.05 5.94 -2.36
CA VAL A 30 -19.68 5.88 -1.84
C VAL A 30 -19.34 4.42 -1.60
N ALA A 31 -18.30 3.93 -2.22
CA ALA A 31 -17.84 2.56 -2.03
C ALA A 31 -17.48 2.39 -0.55
N TYR A 32 -18.40 1.82 0.22
CA TYR A 32 -18.29 1.69 1.66
C TYR A 32 -17.00 0.90 1.99
N GLY A 33 -16.05 1.58 2.60
CA GLY A 33 -14.76 1.01 2.93
C GLY A 33 -13.57 1.44 2.05
N SER A 34 -13.78 2.33 1.08
CA SER A 34 -12.67 3.00 0.38
C SER A 34 -12.05 4.08 1.27
N TYR A 35 -10.71 4.19 1.25
CA TYR A 35 -10.01 5.20 2.04
C TYR A 35 -8.66 5.58 1.44
N VAL A 36 -8.14 6.71 1.88
CA VAL A 36 -6.74 7.12 1.74
C VAL A 36 -6.15 7.28 3.14
N GLY A 37 -4.92 6.81 3.35
CA GLY A 37 -4.30 6.81 4.66
C GLY A 37 -2.80 7.02 4.63
N VAL A 38 -2.25 7.35 5.78
CA VAL A 38 -0.82 7.55 6.00
C VAL A 38 -0.39 6.95 7.32
N GLY A 39 0.88 6.58 7.42
CA GLY A 39 1.44 6.07 8.66
C GLY A 39 2.91 5.70 8.55
N PRO A 40 3.48 5.11 9.59
CA PRO A 40 4.82 4.56 9.56
C PRO A 40 4.90 3.22 8.84
N ASN A 41 6.07 2.93 8.28
CA ASN A 41 6.46 1.59 7.85
C ASN A 41 7.81 1.19 8.44
N VAL A 42 8.02 -0.11 8.56
CA VAL A 42 9.28 -0.71 9.00
C VAL A 42 9.60 -1.88 8.09
N GLY A 43 10.68 -1.77 7.34
CA GLY A 43 11.29 -2.88 6.62
C GLY A 43 12.14 -3.71 7.58
N LEU A 44 11.97 -5.02 7.55
CA LEU A 44 12.61 -5.95 8.48
C LEU A 44 13.77 -6.75 7.86
N THR A 45 13.92 -6.69 6.55
CA THR A 45 14.93 -7.42 5.80
C THR A 45 16.00 -6.45 5.29
N ASP A 46 17.26 -6.91 5.19
CA ASP A 46 18.42 -6.09 4.80
C ASP A 46 18.67 -4.89 5.74
N GLY A 47 18.58 -5.15 7.04
CA GLY A 47 18.63 -4.13 8.09
C GLY A 47 17.27 -3.47 8.32
N VAL A 48 17.05 -2.99 9.54
CA VAL A 48 15.80 -2.29 9.87
C VAL A 48 15.76 -0.94 9.16
N GLN A 49 14.74 -0.74 8.33
CA GLN A 49 14.48 0.51 7.64
C GLN A 49 13.15 1.10 8.12
N VAL A 50 13.20 2.30 8.66
CA VAL A 50 12.00 3.03 9.10
C VAL A 50 11.65 4.10 8.08
N GLY A 51 10.38 4.22 7.76
CA GLY A 51 9.88 5.19 6.80
C GLY A 51 8.40 5.51 7.01
N GLY A 52 7.80 6.12 5.98
CA GLY A 52 6.39 6.42 5.91
C GLY A 52 5.67 5.57 4.85
N VAL A 53 4.36 5.44 5.00
CA VAL A 53 3.48 4.83 3.99
C VAL A 53 2.33 5.76 3.66
N VAL A 54 2.03 5.85 2.37
CA VAL A 54 0.75 6.37 1.87
C VAL A 54 -0.02 5.20 1.31
N ALA A 55 -1.24 4.99 1.79
CA ALA A 55 -2.07 3.86 1.41
C ALA A 55 -3.39 4.34 0.79
N VAL A 56 -3.82 3.65 -0.25
CA VAL A 56 -5.12 3.85 -0.89
C VAL A 56 -5.81 2.49 -1.00
N ARG A 57 -7.08 2.44 -0.64
CA ARG A 57 -7.97 1.31 -0.85
C ARG A 57 -9.20 1.76 -1.61
N TYR A 58 -9.53 1.05 -2.66
CA TYR A 58 -10.79 1.19 -3.38
C TYR A 58 -11.56 -0.14 -3.31
N LYS A 59 -12.66 -0.16 -2.58
CA LYS A 59 -13.49 -1.35 -2.40
C LYS A 59 -14.57 -1.43 -3.47
N LEU A 60 -14.69 -2.58 -4.13
CA LEU A 60 -15.79 -2.84 -5.07
C LEU A 60 -17.09 -3.11 -4.29
N LEU A 61 -18.17 -2.43 -4.68
CA LEU A 61 -19.43 -2.40 -3.91
C LEU A 61 -20.14 -3.75 -3.77
N GLN A 62 -20.00 -4.64 -4.73
CA GLN A 62 -20.74 -5.91 -4.77
C GLN A 62 -19.82 -7.13 -4.71
N SER A 63 -18.57 -6.93 -4.33
CA SER A 63 -17.56 -7.97 -4.35
C SER A 63 -16.68 -7.88 -3.10
N PRO A 64 -16.21 -8.99 -2.56
CA PRO A 64 -15.21 -9.00 -1.49
C PRO A 64 -13.81 -8.60 -1.98
N ILE A 65 -13.72 -7.90 -3.09
CA ILE A 65 -12.46 -7.51 -3.73
C ILE A 65 -12.22 -6.03 -3.56
N SER A 66 -10.97 -5.67 -3.24
CA SER A 66 -10.50 -4.28 -3.22
C SER A 66 -9.24 -4.13 -4.05
N PHE A 67 -9.12 -2.98 -4.71
CA PHE A 67 -7.85 -2.52 -5.26
C PHE A 67 -7.12 -1.71 -4.19
N ARG A 68 -5.85 -1.99 -4.00
CA ARG A 68 -5.00 -1.29 -3.03
C ARG A 68 -3.73 -0.81 -3.72
N ALA A 69 -3.22 0.31 -3.27
CA ALA A 69 -1.89 0.79 -3.64
C ALA A 69 -1.24 1.40 -2.41
N GLN A 70 0.04 1.07 -2.20
CA GLN A 70 0.84 1.65 -1.15
C GLN A 70 2.11 2.24 -1.74
N ALA A 71 2.46 3.46 -1.32
CA ALA A 71 3.76 4.06 -1.56
C ALA A 71 4.54 4.01 -0.24
N LEU A 72 5.61 3.24 -0.23
CA LEU A 72 6.53 3.10 0.90
C LEU A 72 7.68 4.07 0.69
N ILE A 73 7.79 5.03 1.59
CA ILE A 73 8.76 6.11 1.54
C ILE A 73 9.80 5.84 2.63
N GLY A 74 11.02 5.57 2.24
CA GLY A 74 12.16 5.30 3.12
C GLY A 74 13.45 5.85 2.53
N ARG A 75 14.53 5.10 2.63
CA ARG A 75 15.79 5.40 1.90
C ARG A 75 15.57 5.43 0.40
N ASN A 76 14.67 4.60 -0.07
CA ASN A 76 14.16 4.61 -1.42
C ASN A 76 12.64 4.40 -1.40
N THR A 77 11.95 4.80 -2.46
CA THR A 77 10.49 4.68 -2.58
C THR A 77 10.14 3.43 -3.38
N ALA A 78 9.17 2.68 -2.88
CA ALA A 78 8.55 1.59 -3.62
C ALA A 78 7.03 1.82 -3.70
N ILE A 79 6.44 1.43 -4.83
CA ILE A 79 4.99 1.43 -5.03
C ILE A 79 4.53 -0.02 -5.10
N VAL A 80 3.50 -0.35 -4.37
CA VAL A 80 2.97 -1.72 -4.26
C VAL A 80 1.48 -1.73 -4.59
N PRO A 81 1.12 -1.87 -5.87
CA PRO A 81 -0.25 -2.13 -6.27
C PRO A 81 -0.62 -3.58 -5.96
N THR A 82 -1.77 -3.78 -5.34
CA THR A 82 -2.31 -5.10 -4.99
C THR A 82 -3.82 -5.18 -5.24
N VAL A 83 -4.28 -6.39 -5.48
CA VAL A 83 -5.70 -6.74 -5.45
C VAL A 83 -5.90 -7.62 -4.23
N SER A 84 -6.85 -7.30 -3.37
CA SER A 84 -7.11 -8.05 -2.15
C SER A 84 -8.49 -8.69 -2.14
N TYR A 85 -8.57 -9.84 -1.48
CA TYR A 85 -9.81 -10.46 -1.06
C TYR A 85 -10.06 -10.09 0.41
N ASP A 86 -11.21 -9.45 0.67
CA ASP A 86 -11.55 -8.91 1.97
C ASP A 86 -12.58 -9.81 2.67
N VAL A 87 -12.28 -10.17 3.92
CA VAL A 87 -13.14 -10.99 4.77
C VAL A 87 -13.61 -10.13 5.94
N PRO A 88 -14.90 -9.78 6.01
CA PRO A 88 -15.43 -9.05 7.15
C PRO A 88 -15.43 -9.96 8.38
N LEU A 89 -14.70 -9.56 9.41
CA LEU A 89 -14.68 -10.25 10.71
C LEU A 89 -15.84 -9.79 11.59
N ASN A 90 -16.23 -8.53 11.48
CA ASN A 90 -17.38 -7.91 12.13
C ASN A 90 -17.75 -6.62 11.39
N TRP A 91 -18.70 -5.87 11.91
CA TRP A 91 -19.19 -4.62 11.30
C TRP A 91 -18.16 -3.51 11.13
N GLN A 92 -17.03 -3.61 11.83
CA GLN A 92 -15.99 -2.57 11.89
C GLN A 92 -14.64 -3.06 11.38
N THR A 93 -14.46 -4.38 11.23
CA THR A 93 -13.15 -4.97 10.99
C THR A 93 -13.19 -5.87 9.76
N ASP A 94 -12.37 -5.54 8.77
CA ASP A 94 -12.09 -6.38 7.61
C ASP A 94 -10.67 -6.95 7.73
N ALA A 95 -10.52 -8.26 7.67
CA ALA A 95 -9.24 -8.88 7.36
C ALA A 95 -9.10 -9.04 5.84
N TYR A 96 -7.89 -9.01 5.31
CA TYR A 96 -7.68 -9.19 3.88
C TYR A 96 -6.37 -9.89 3.55
N LEU A 97 -6.34 -10.48 2.39
CA LEU A 97 -5.12 -10.97 1.75
C LEU A 97 -5.04 -10.40 0.34
N GLY A 98 -4.02 -9.59 0.11
CA GLY A 98 -3.71 -9.00 -1.19
C GLY A 98 -2.59 -9.75 -1.90
N ALA A 99 -2.60 -9.69 -3.21
CA ALA A 99 -1.53 -10.14 -4.08
C ALA A 99 -1.25 -9.07 -5.14
N GLY A 100 0.00 -8.84 -5.46
CA GLY A 100 0.38 -7.80 -6.41
C GLY A 100 1.87 -7.75 -6.69
N LEU A 101 2.35 -6.58 -7.06
CA LEU A 101 3.72 -6.35 -7.47
C LEU A 101 4.36 -5.25 -6.61
N VAL A 102 5.64 -5.41 -6.35
CA VAL A 102 6.50 -4.33 -5.85
C VAL A 102 7.16 -3.67 -7.05
N LEU A 103 7.03 -2.36 -7.15
CA LEU A 103 7.71 -1.52 -8.13
C LEU A 103 8.75 -0.70 -7.39
N ALA A 104 10.01 -1.13 -7.44
CA ALA A 104 11.15 -0.45 -6.83
C ALA A 104 12.20 -0.10 -7.90
N ASP A 105 12.92 0.99 -7.71
CA ASP A 105 13.78 1.54 -8.78
C ASP A 105 15.17 0.87 -8.91
N GLY A 106 15.52 -0.04 -8.04
CA GLY A 106 16.65 -0.93 -8.20
C GLY A 106 18.05 -0.41 -7.85
N GLN A 107 18.22 0.83 -7.44
CA GLN A 107 19.54 1.38 -7.09
C GLN A 107 19.86 1.29 -5.59
N THR A 108 18.87 1.46 -4.75
CA THR A 108 18.98 1.38 -3.29
C THR A 108 17.85 0.53 -2.77
N SER A 109 18.08 -0.24 -1.71
CA SER A 109 17.03 -1.05 -1.10
C SER A 109 15.91 -0.17 -0.53
N SER A 110 14.69 -0.43 -0.97
CA SER A 110 13.47 0.05 -0.32
C SER A 110 13.08 -0.89 0.83
N PRO A 111 12.09 -0.55 1.66
CA PRO A 111 11.58 -1.45 2.70
C PRO A 111 11.10 -2.82 2.19
N VAL A 112 10.87 -2.96 0.90
CA VAL A 112 10.40 -4.18 0.23
C VAL A 112 11.33 -4.66 -0.90
N GLY A 113 12.60 -4.30 -0.84
CA GLY A 113 13.62 -4.72 -1.80
C GLY A 113 14.00 -3.67 -2.83
N ASN A 114 14.75 -4.08 -3.85
CA ASN A 114 15.32 -3.18 -4.88
C ASN A 114 15.00 -3.61 -6.31
N LYS A 115 14.05 -4.49 -6.50
CA LYS A 115 13.69 -5.07 -7.79
C LYS A 115 12.17 -5.20 -7.92
N ILE A 116 11.66 -5.22 -9.14
CA ILE A 116 10.27 -5.58 -9.39
C ILE A 116 10.07 -7.04 -8.98
N SER A 117 9.13 -7.27 -8.07
CA SER A 117 8.89 -8.57 -7.48
C SER A 117 7.41 -8.80 -7.20
N PHE A 118 7.03 -10.06 -7.06
CA PHE A 118 5.68 -10.43 -6.62
C PHE A 118 5.55 -10.22 -5.10
N ALA A 119 4.39 -9.76 -4.65
CA ALA A 119 4.13 -9.51 -3.25
C ALA A 119 2.80 -10.09 -2.78
N LEU A 120 2.79 -10.58 -1.54
CA LEU A 120 1.59 -10.84 -0.77
C LEU A 120 1.42 -9.78 0.31
N GLN A 121 0.17 -9.40 0.57
CA GLN A 121 -0.17 -8.34 1.52
C GLN A 121 -1.31 -8.79 2.44
N PRO A 122 -1.02 -9.55 3.51
CA PRO A 122 -1.99 -9.77 4.58
C PRO A 122 -2.18 -8.51 5.41
N GLY A 123 -3.41 -8.24 5.83
CA GLY A 123 -3.68 -7.06 6.65
C GLY A 123 -5.07 -7.04 7.26
N ILE A 124 -5.29 -5.98 8.02
CA ILE A 124 -6.54 -5.71 8.73
C ILE A 124 -6.86 -4.23 8.67
N ASP A 125 -8.12 -3.91 8.45
CA ASP A 125 -8.66 -2.56 8.48
C ASP A 125 -9.74 -2.48 9.57
N TYR A 126 -9.60 -1.49 10.46
CA TYR A 126 -10.56 -1.22 11.51
C TYR A 126 -11.21 0.14 11.29
N ILE A 127 -12.54 0.16 11.18
CA ILE A 127 -13.33 1.38 11.00
C ILE A 127 -13.77 1.87 12.37
N ILE A 128 -13.36 3.08 12.74
CA ILE A 128 -13.81 3.69 14.00
C ILE A 128 -15.31 4.01 13.91
N PRO A 129 -16.13 3.51 14.84
CA PRO A 129 -17.57 3.74 14.84
C PRO A 129 -17.91 5.24 14.83
N ASN A 130 -18.98 5.60 14.11
CA ASN A 130 -19.48 6.97 13.98
C ASN A 130 -18.44 7.98 13.45
N SER A 131 -17.44 7.51 12.71
CA SER A 131 -16.40 8.34 12.16
C SER A 131 -16.05 7.93 10.73
N LYS A 132 -15.37 8.79 10.00
CA LYS A 132 -14.77 8.48 8.71
C LYS A 132 -13.34 8.00 8.82
N THR A 133 -12.89 7.66 10.01
CA THR A 133 -11.51 7.25 10.28
C THR A 133 -11.38 5.74 10.21
N VAL A 134 -10.34 5.30 9.53
CA VAL A 134 -9.93 3.89 9.46
C VAL A 134 -8.54 3.77 10.07
N ILE A 135 -8.33 2.76 10.89
CA ILE A 135 -7.00 2.31 11.30
C ILE A 135 -6.66 1.11 10.45
N PHE A 136 -5.55 1.15 9.75
CA PHE A 136 -5.09 0.03 8.93
C PHE A 136 -3.74 -0.50 9.41
N GLY A 137 -3.52 -1.79 9.23
CA GLY A 137 -2.25 -2.43 9.47
C GLY A 137 -2.06 -3.62 8.53
N ASN A 138 -0.86 -3.75 7.97
CA ASN A 138 -0.55 -4.87 7.09
C ASN A 138 0.94 -5.17 7.06
N ALA A 139 1.26 -6.35 6.53
CA ALA A 139 2.61 -6.71 6.13
C ALA A 139 2.66 -6.84 4.60
N ILE A 140 3.81 -6.53 4.02
CA ILE A 140 4.13 -6.84 2.63
C ILE A 140 5.27 -7.84 2.62
N ILE A 141 5.05 -8.98 1.97
CA ILE A 141 6.05 -10.03 1.77
C ILE A 141 6.35 -10.07 0.28
N ALA A 142 7.51 -9.55 -0.10
CA ALA A 142 7.98 -9.52 -1.48
C ALA A 142 8.91 -10.70 -1.73
N PHE A 143 8.64 -11.46 -2.78
CA PHE A 143 9.42 -12.65 -3.15
C PHE A 143 10.44 -12.28 -4.22
N ASP A 144 11.67 -12.82 -4.11
CA ASP A 144 12.76 -12.51 -5.04
C ASP A 144 13.01 -10.99 -5.15
N ALA A 145 13.07 -10.32 -4.01
CA ALA A 145 13.01 -8.87 -3.88
C ALA A 145 14.36 -8.18 -4.13
N TYR A 146 15.45 -8.91 -4.18
CA TYR A 146 16.80 -8.36 -4.28
C TYR A 146 17.52 -8.78 -5.57
N ARG A 147 18.26 -7.83 -6.17
CA ARG A 147 19.03 -8.07 -7.39
C ARG A 147 20.33 -8.82 -7.13
N GLU A 148 20.90 -8.66 -5.95
CA GLU A 148 22.16 -9.28 -5.54
C GLU A 148 21.89 -10.41 -4.55
N GLY A 149 22.58 -11.52 -4.71
CA GLY A 149 22.40 -12.71 -3.88
C GLY A 149 21.37 -13.69 -4.43
N ALA A 150 20.96 -14.68 -3.63
CA ALA A 150 20.04 -15.77 -4.01
C ALA A 150 18.56 -15.36 -4.00
N GLY A 151 18.22 -14.12 -4.36
CA GLY A 151 16.83 -13.68 -4.48
C GLY A 151 16.02 -13.87 -3.20
N GLY A 152 16.36 -13.17 -2.12
CA GLY A 152 15.68 -13.32 -0.83
C GLY A 152 14.31 -12.64 -0.78
N ALA A 153 13.47 -13.07 0.17
CA ALA A 153 12.23 -12.38 0.47
C ALA A 153 12.49 -11.10 1.27
N ALA A 154 11.77 -10.03 0.97
CA ALA A 154 11.73 -8.83 1.79
C ALA A 154 10.39 -8.76 2.55
N VAL A 155 10.46 -8.35 3.79
CA VAL A 155 9.28 -8.19 4.66
C VAL A 155 9.24 -6.78 5.20
N SER A 156 8.10 -6.14 5.07
CA SER A 156 7.82 -4.82 5.63
C SER A 156 6.49 -4.85 6.38
N VAL A 157 6.42 -4.15 7.49
CA VAL A 157 5.20 -3.98 8.29
C VAL A 157 4.86 -2.50 8.33
N GLN A 158 3.61 -2.17 8.09
CA GLN A 158 3.12 -0.81 8.09
C GLN A 158 1.75 -0.72 8.74
N GLY A 159 1.47 0.44 9.26
CA GLY A 159 0.18 0.76 9.85
C GLY A 159 -0.05 2.25 9.87
N GLY A 160 -1.28 2.66 10.02
CA GLY A 160 -1.59 4.07 10.03
C GLY A 160 -3.07 4.37 10.18
N VAL A 161 -3.40 5.61 9.91
CA VAL A 161 -4.77 6.11 9.94
C VAL A 161 -5.16 6.59 8.55
N GLY A 162 -6.40 6.37 8.19
CA GLY A 162 -6.96 6.77 6.92
C GLY A 162 -8.28 7.51 7.07
N TYR A 163 -8.63 8.25 6.03
CA TYR A 163 -9.90 8.91 5.87
C TYR A 163 -10.74 8.17 4.82
N ARG A 164 -11.93 7.79 5.20
CA ARG A 164 -12.90 7.06 4.38
C ARG A 164 -13.76 8.05 3.58
N PHE A 165 -13.91 7.76 2.33
CA PHE A 165 -14.76 8.54 1.40
C PHE A 165 -15.78 7.67 0.68
#